data_395f2fa6723c52f7f7f07157bba64bcf
#
_entry.id   395f2fa6723c52f7f7f07157bba64bcf
#
_cell.length_a   1.000
_cell.length_b   1.000
_cell.length_c   1.000
_cell.angle_alpha   90.00
_cell.angle_beta   90.00
_cell.angle_gamma   90.00
#
_symmetry.space_group_name_H-M   'P 1'
#
loop_
_entity.id
_entity.type
_entity.pdbx_description
1 polymer ?
#
loop_
_entity_poly.entity_id
_entity_poly.type
_entity_poly.pdbx_seq_one_letter_code
_entity_poly.pdbx_strand_id
1 'polypeptide(L)'
;MRQKIIILLFTLSFTFVFSNLKAQKAIVIDGFKVYPARIVDGDTLANILIKEVVVFPKRKFASKKDYRQYKRLVHNLKVVYPYAQIAKYKISEMDVHYRSLKTDKERKKYTKQVEQELRDEFEGQLVKLTISQGRLLIKLIDREVGKTTYAVIRDLKGGFSAVFWQSLARLFGSNLKTEFEAMGDDKLLNELIMMYELGAL
;
A
#
# COMPACT_ATOMS: atom_id res chain seq x y z
N MET A 1 -47.79 -16.95 -24.54
CA MET A 1 -47.61 -17.84 -23.38
C MET A 1 -46.20 -18.45 -23.31
N ARG A 2 -45.67 -19.06 -24.37
CA ARG A 2 -44.31 -19.67 -24.37
C ARG A 2 -43.15 -18.77 -23.93
N GLN A 3 -43.11 -17.53 -24.38
CA GLN A 3 -42.02 -16.58 -24.01
C GLN A 3 -42.03 -16.23 -22.50
N LYS A 4 -43.17 -16.07 -21.87
CA LYS A 4 -43.30 -15.79 -20.43
C LYS A 4 -42.85 -16.97 -19.57
N ILE A 5 -43.05 -18.19 -20.04
CA ILE A 5 -42.63 -19.42 -19.36
C ILE A 5 -41.10 -19.57 -19.44
N ILE A 6 -40.48 -19.23 -20.58
CA ILE A 6 -39.02 -19.26 -20.76
C ILE A 6 -38.33 -18.23 -19.85
N ILE A 7 -38.87 -17.02 -19.75
CA ILE A 7 -38.35 -15.98 -18.86
C ILE A 7 -38.47 -16.40 -17.38
N LEU A 8 -39.61 -17.02 -17.01
CA LEU A 8 -39.82 -17.50 -15.66
C LEU A 8 -38.86 -18.65 -15.28
N LEU A 9 -38.58 -19.58 -16.21
CA LEU A 9 -37.62 -20.64 -16.03
C LEU A 9 -36.19 -20.12 -15.94
N PHE A 10 -35.85 -19.06 -16.70
CA PHE A 10 -34.51 -18.44 -16.65
C PHE A 10 -34.28 -17.65 -15.34
N THR A 11 -35.31 -16.95 -14.85
CA THR A 11 -35.23 -16.27 -13.54
C THR A 11 -35.17 -17.24 -12.38
N LEU A 12 -35.89 -18.34 -12.46
CA LEU A 12 -35.87 -19.40 -11.43
C LEU A 12 -34.50 -20.13 -11.40
N SER A 13 -33.90 -20.37 -12.57
CA SER A 13 -32.56 -20.95 -12.68
C SER A 13 -31.46 -20.01 -12.12
N PHE A 14 -31.60 -18.70 -12.35
CA PHE A 14 -30.66 -17.71 -11.87
C PHE A 14 -30.66 -17.53 -10.34
N THR A 15 -31.83 -17.65 -9.70
CA THR A 15 -31.95 -17.59 -8.24
C THR A 15 -31.36 -18.83 -7.54
N PHE A 16 -31.30 -19.96 -8.22
CA PHE A 16 -30.75 -21.21 -7.65
C PHE A 16 -29.21 -21.23 -7.63
N VAL A 17 -28.54 -20.47 -8.51
CA VAL A 17 -27.08 -20.43 -8.59
C VAL A 17 -26.46 -19.61 -7.45
N PHE A 18 -27.19 -18.63 -6.91
CA PHE A 18 -26.66 -17.75 -5.85
C PHE A 18 -26.82 -18.28 -4.42
N SER A 19 -27.56 -19.37 -4.22
CA SER A 19 -27.84 -19.90 -2.88
C SER A 19 -26.70 -20.75 -2.29
N ASN A 20 -25.61 -21.01 -3.01
CA ASN A 20 -24.53 -21.89 -2.56
C ASN A 20 -23.20 -21.18 -2.22
N LEU A 21 -23.14 -19.86 -2.22
CA LEU A 21 -21.97 -19.10 -1.76
C LEU A 21 -22.01 -18.93 -0.23
N LYS A 22 -21.89 -20.02 0.50
CA LYS A 22 -21.59 -19.96 1.94
C LYS A 22 -20.10 -19.81 2.09
N ALA A 23 -19.65 -18.58 2.41
CA ALA A 23 -18.30 -18.37 2.95
C ALA A 23 -18.14 -19.27 4.19
N GLN A 24 -17.12 -20.13 4.19
CA GLN A 24 -16.80 -21.03 5.29
C GLN A 24 -16.40 -20.21 6.52
N LYS A 25 -17.36 -19.87 7.38
CA LYS A 25 -17.07 -19.37 8.73
C LYS A 25 -16.73 -20.56 9.62
N ALA A 26 -15.69 -20.42 10.43
CA ALA A 26 -15.41 -21.39 11.48
C ALA A 26 -16.68 -21.57 12.34
N ILE A 27 -17.20 -22.79 12.38
CA ILE A 27 -18.39 -23.13 13.17
C ILE A 27 -17.89 -23.46 14.58
N VAL A 28 -18.42 -22.79 15.59
CA VAL A 28 -18.16 -23.10 17.00
C VAL A 28 -19.30 -23.98 17.48
N ILE A 29 -19.03 -25.24 17.85
CA ILE A 29 -20.01 -26.18 18.45
C ILE A 29 -19.51 -26.46 19.86
N ASP A 30 -20.34 -26.21 20.86
CA ASP A 30 -20.09 -26.45 22.29
C ASP A 30 -18.74 -25.86 22.80
N GLY A 31 -18.36 -24.66 22.32
CA GLY A 31 -17.11 -23.99 22.68
C GLY A 31 -15.89 -24.49 21.93
N PHE A 32 -15.99 -25.49 21.10
CA PHE A 32 -14.90 -26.01 20.27
C PHE A 32 -14.90 -25.37 18.88
N LYS A 33 -13.72 -24.92 18.41
CA LYS A 33 -13.54 -24.46 17.04
C LYS A 33 -13.50 -25.68 16.11
N VAL A 34 -14.51 -25.82 15.25
CA VAL A 34 -14.55 -26.86 14.22
C VAL A 34 -13.83 -26.36 12.97
N TYR A 35 -12.84 -27.10 12.52
CA TYR A 35 -12.10 -26.79 11.30
C TYR A 35 -12.63 -27.63 10.14
N PRO A 36 -12.60 -27.11 8.90
CA PRO A 36 -12.93 -27.90 7.73
C PRO A 36 -12.02 -29.13 7.66
N ALA A 37 -12.59 -30.29 7.46
CA ALA A 37 -11.85 -31.54 7.32
C ALA A 37 -11.79 -31.97 5.84
N ARG A 38 -10.67 -32.58 5.44
CA ARG A 38 -10.49 -33.19 4.14
C ARG A 38 -10.31 -34.70 4.33
N ILE A 39 -11.03 -35.50 3.54
CA ILE A 39 -10.83 -36.94 3.53
C ILE A 39 -9.72 -37.28 2.55
N VAL A 40 -8.68 -37.93 3.04
CA VAL A 40 -7.54 -38.42 2.24
C VAL A 40 -7.34 -39.89 2.62
N ASP A 41 -7.42 -40.76 1.63
CA ASP A 41 -7.23 -42.22 1.77
C ASP A 41 -8.14 -42.87 2.84
N GLY A 42 -9.35 -42.32 3.03
CA GLY A 42 -10.33 -42.79 4.02
C GLY A 42 -10.19 -42.18 5.41
N ASP A 43 -9.14 -41.46 5.68
CA ASP A 43 -8.93 -40.76 6.96
C ASP A 43 -9.39 -39.29 6.90
N THR A 44 -10.01 -38.85 8.00
CA THR A 44 -10.45 -37.45 8.14
C THR A 44 -9.37 -36.59 8.73
N LEU A 45 -8.71 -35.79 7.88
CA LEU A 45 -7.65 -34.86 8.29
C LEU A 45 -8.20 -33.45 8.46
N ALA A 46 -7.89 -32.81 9.59
CA ALA A 46 -8.21 -31.41 9.81
C ALA A 46 -7.39 -30.51 8.87
N ASN A 47 -8.08 -29.68 8.08
CA ASN A 47 -7.42 -28.70 7.21
C ASN A 47 -7.24 -27.38 7.97
N ILE A 48 -6.11 -27.25 8.68
CA ILE A 48 -5.78 -26.06 9.45
C ILE A 48 -4.90 -25.16 8.58
N LEU A 49 -5.43 -23.99 8.19
CA LEU A 49 -4.63 -22.93 7.56
C LEU A 49 -3.72 -22.31 8.62
N ILE A 50 -2.47 -22.71 8.59
CA ILE A 50 -1.42 -22.09 9.42
C ILE A 50 -0.95 -20.83 8.67
N LYS A 51 -0.95 -19.69 9.38
CA LYS A 51 -0.39 -18.45 8.83
C LYS A 51 1.10 -18.65 8.58
N GLU A 52 1.57 -18.21 7.42
CA GLU A 52 2.99 -18.20 7.12
C GLU A 52 3.75 -17.38 8.16
N VAL A 53 4.79 -17.98 8.72
CA VAL A 53 5.68 -17.31 9.67
C VAL A 53 6.96 -16.95 8.94
N VAL A 54 7.15 -15.65 8.71
CA VAL A 54 8.39 -15.15 8.10
C VAL A 54 9.49 -15.11 9.15
N VAL A 55 10.57 -15.85 8.94
CA VAL A 55 11.72 -15.89 9.82
C VAL A 55 12.84 -15.02 9.25
N PHE A 56 13.26 -14.01 10.01
CA PHE A 56 14.39 -13.17 9.63
C PHE A 56 15.67 -13.69 10.30
N PRO A 57 16.74 -13.98 9.54
CA PRO A 57 18.00 -14.42 10.09
C PRO A 57 18.67 -13.28 10.88
N LYS A 58 19.38 -13.62 11.95
CA LYS A 58 20.18 -12.65 12.70
C LYS A 58 21.25 -12.04 11.81
N ARG A 59 21.23 -10.71 11.68
CA ARG A 59 22.16 -9.98 10.82
C ARG A 59 23.54 -9.86 11.49
N LYS A 60 24.59 -10.20 10.73
CA LYS A 60 25.98 -9.97 11.10
C LYS A 60 26.49 -8.70 10.41
N PHE A 61 27.31 -7.93 11.10
CA PHE A 61 27.90 -6.70 10.58
C PHE A 61 29.41 -6.84 10.47
N ALA A 62 29.98 -6.42 9.33
CA ALA A 62 31.42 -6.49 9.10
C ALA A 62 32.18 -5.45 9.94
N SER A 63 31.53 -4.31 10.24
CA SER A 63 32.15 -3.23 11.00
C SER A 63 31.17 -2.50 11.92
N LYS A 64 31.72 -1.77 12.91
CA LYS A 64 30.93 -0.85 13.75
C LYS A 64 30.28 0.27 12.94
N LYS A 65 30.87 0.63 11.80
CA LYS A 65 30.33 1.63 10.87
C LYS A 65 29.04 1.10 10.22
N ASP A 66 29.05 -0.14 9.71
CA ASP A 66 27.90 -0.77 9.07
C ASP A 66 26.74 -0.93 10.06
N TYR A 67 27.05 -1.34 11.30
CA TYR A 67 26.04 -1.42 12.35
C TYR A 67 25.39 -0.05 12.64
N ARG A 68 26.19 1.04 12.69
CA ARG A 68 25.65 2.39 12.89
C ARG A 68 24.78 2.86 11.72
N GLN A 69 25.19 2.54 10.49
CA GLN A 69 24.40 2.88 9.28
C GLN A 69 23.07 2.12 9.29
N TYR A 70 23.11 0.84 9.60
CA TYR A 70 21.90 0.02 9.76
C TYR A 70 20.95 0.59 10.81
N LYS A 71 21.44 0.89 12.02
CA LYS A 71 20.62 1.50 13.07
C LYS A 71 20.01 2.84 12.66
N ARG A 72 20.76 3.66 11.93
CA ARG A 72 20.27 4.94 11.39
C ARG A 72 19.16 4.70 10.36
N LEU A 73 19.32 3.71 9.49
CA LEU A 73 18.31 3.36 8.49
C LEU A 73 17.02 2.88 9.15
N VAL A 74 17.13 1.97 10.14
CA VAL A 74 15.98 1.49 10.95
C VAL A 74 15.27 2.65 11.64
N HIS A 75 16.03 3.54 12.29
CA HIS A 75 15.45 4.72 12.95
C HIS A 75 14.71 5.61 11.95
N ASN A 76 15.36 5.95 10.84
CA ASN A 76 14.75 6.79 9.81
C ASN A 76 13.50 6.14 9.22
N LEU A 77 13.53 4.83 8.96
CA LEU A 77 12.36 4.08 8.49
C LEU A 77 11.19 4.22 9.46
N LYS A 78 11.40 3.97 10.75
CA LYS A 78 10.35 4.11 11.77
C LYS A 78 9.74 5.51 11.82
N VAL A 79 10.55 6.54 11.59
CA VAL A 79 10.09 7.94 11.56
C VAL A 79 9.26 8.25 10.31
N VAL A 80 9.70 7.79 9.12
CA VAL A 80 9.08 8.25 7.86
C VAL A 80 8.03 7.30 7.30
N TYR A 81 8.01 6.03 7.72
CA TYR A 81 7.07 5.04 7.18
C TYR A 81 5.59 5.44 7.37
N PRO A 82 5.16 5.97 8.54
CA PRO A 82 3.78 6.44 8.70
C PRO A 82 3.39 7.51 7.66
N TYR A 83 4.31 8.43 7.33
CA TYR A 83 4.06 9.46 6.32
C TYR A 83 3.94 8.88 4.91
N ALA A 84 4.72 7.84 4.60
CA ALA A 84 4.60 7.12 3.33
C ALA A 84 3.23 6.44 3.18
N GLN A 85 2.71 5.84 4.25
CA GLN A 85 1.38 5.23 4.25
C GLN A 85 0.26 6.26 4.08
N ILE A 86 0.37 7.41 4.75
CA ILE A 86 -0.57 8.51 4.58
C ILE A 86 -0.53 9.02 3.13
N ALA A 87 0.67 9.20 2.57
CA ALA A 87 0.84 9.63 1.18
C ALA A 87 0.21 8.62 0.20
N LYS A 88 0.43 7.31 0.40
CA LYS A 88 -0.21 6.25 -0.39
C LYS A 88 -1.74 6.38 -0.38
N TYR A 89 -2.33 6.51 0.80
CA TYR A 89 -3.78 6.65 0.95
C TYR A 89 -4.30 7.89 0.21
N LYS A 90 -3.70 9.05 0.45
CA LYS A 90 -4.08 10.32 -0.21
C LYS A 90 -3.94 10.26 -1.73
N ILE A 91 -2.85 9.68 -2.22
CA ILE A 91 -2.62 9.52 -3.67
C ILE A 91 -3.67 8.59 -4.30
N SER A 92 -4.02 7.49 -3.62
CA SER A 92 -5.08 6.58 -4.11
C SER A 92 -6.44 7.27 -4.15
N GLU A 93 -6.80 8.03 -3.12
CA GLU A 93 -8.04 8.80 -3.05
C GLU A 93 -8.10 9.85 -4.18
N MET A 94 -6.99 10.56 -4.36
CA MET A 94 -6.85 11.55 -5.43
C MET A 94 -7.01 10.95 -6.82
N ASP A 95 -6.42 9.78 -7.10
CA ASP A 95 -6.51 9.12 -8.41
C ASP A 95 -7.96 8.78 -8.75
N VAL A 96 -8.70 8.19 -7.81
CA VAL A 96 -10.11 7.85 -7.99
C VAL A 96 -10.94 9.10 -8.33
N HIS A 97 -10.77 10.18 -7.57
CA HIS A 97 -11.52 11.41 -7.80
C HIS A 97 -11.10 12.11 -9.10
N TYR A 98 -9.79 12.22 -9.37
CA TYR A 98 -9.26 12.86 -10.59
C TYR A 98 -9.77 12.17 -11.86
N ARG A 99 -9.87 10.85 -11.88
CA ARG A 99 -10.41 10.10 -13.02
C ARG A 99 -11.90 10.32 -13.24
N SER A 100 -12.65 10.67 -12.20
CA SER A 100 -14.09 10.96 -12.31
C SER A 100 -14.36 12.33 -12.95
N LEU A 101 -13.39 13.25 -12.95
CA LEU A 101 -13.52 14.59 -13.49
C LEU A 101 -13.50 14.60 -15.02
N LYS A 102 -14.48 15.26 -15.62
CA LYS A 102 -14.69 15.22 -17.10
C LYS A 102 -13.92 16.32 -17.83
N THR A 103 -13.68 17.46 -17.20
CA THR A 103 -13.09 18.64 -17.87
C THR A 103 -11.71 18.98 -17.29
N ASP A 104 -10.84 19.53 -18.15
CA ASP A 104 -9.51 20.01 -17.73
C ASP A 104 -9.59 21.17 -16.75
N LYS A 105 -10.66 21.96 -16.80
CA LYS A 105 -10.90 23.05 -15.83
C LYS A 105 -11.16 22.50 -14.43
N GLU A 106 -12.00 21.45 -14.32
CA GLU A 106 -12.25 20.76 -13.04
C GLU A 106 -10.98 20.11 -12.51
N ARG A 107 -10.22 19.41 -13.35
CA ARG A 107 -8.94 18.79 -13.00
C ARG A 107 -7.94 19.81 -12.45
N LYS A 108 -7.77 20.94 -13.14
CA LYS A 108 -6.89 22.03 -12.65
C LYS A 108 -7.34 22.61 -11.33
N LYS A 109 -8.66 22.81 -11.14
CA LYS A 109 -9.22 23.32 -9.88
C LYS A 109 -8.96 22.33 -8.76
N TYR A 110 -9.24 21.06 -8.99
CA TYR A 110 -9.00 19.97 -8.02
C TYR A 110 -7.53 19.84 -7.64
N THR A 111 -6.62 19.86 -8.61
CA THR A 111 -5.18 19.76 -8.34
C THR A 111 -4.69 20.92 -7.45
N LYS A 112 -5.18 22.14 -7.68
CA LYS A 112 -4.86 23.30 -6.82
C LYS A 112 -5.38 23.13 -5.40
N GLN A 113 -6.60 22.61 -5.25
CA GLN A 113 -7.18 22.31 -3.95
C GLN A 113 -6.34 21.29 -3.20
N VAL A 114 -5.99 20.19 -3.84
CA VAL A 114 -5.14 19.15 -3.26
C VAL A 114 -3.74 19.66 -2.92
N GLU A 115 -3.15 20.52 -3.76
CA GLU A 115 -1.87 21.17 -3.44
C GLU A 115 -1.96 21.96 -2.14
N GLN A 116 -3.04 22.71 -1.95
CA GLN A 116 -3.24 23.49 -0.74
C GLN A 116 -3.43 22.58 0.48
N GLU A 117 -4.29 21.55 0.37
CA GLU A 117 -4.52 20.58 1.44
C GLU A 117 -3.23 19.87 1.87
N LEU A 118 -2.41 19.41 0.90
CA LEU A 118 -1.12 18.78 1.18
C LEU A 118 -0.15 19.74 1.87
N ARG A 119 -0.15 20.98 1.46
CA ARG A 119 0.68 22.03 2.07
C ARG A 119 0.28 22.27 3.51
N ASP A 120 -1.01 22.50 3.75
CA ASP A 120 -1.54 22.83 5.07
C ASP A 120 -1.37 21.66 6.06
N GLU A 121 -1.55 20.43 5.59
CA GLU A 121 -1.46 19.22 6.41
C GLU A 121 -0.02 18.80 6.70
N PHE A 122 0.87 18.88 5.72
CA PHE A 122 2.19 18.23 5.81
C PHE A 122 3.38 19.20 5.88
N GLU A 123 3.27 20.45 5.44
CA GLU A 123 4.43 21.35 5.40
C GLU A 123 5.12 21.46 6.75
N GLY A 124 4.36 21.66 7.82
CA GLY A 124 4.89 21.80 9.18
C GLY A 124 5.60 20.53 9.72
N GLN A 125 5.25 19.35 9.20
CA GLN A 125 5.83 18.08 9.60
C GLN A 125 7.04 17.73 8.72
N LEU A 126 6.94 17.96 7.42
CA LEU A 126 8.00 17.65 6.47
C LEU A 126 9.25 18.53 6.67
N VAL A 127 9.06 19.79 7.09
CA VAL A 127 10.20 20.70 7.39
C VAL A 127 11.08 20.19 8.54
N LYS A 128 10.54 19.35 9.42
CA LYS A 128 11.26 18.77 10.56
C LYS A 128 12.10 17.54 10.17
N LEU A 129 11.88 17.00 8.99
CA LEU A 129 12.63 15.84 8.49
C LEU A 129 14.06 16.27 8.09
N THR A 130 15.01 15.42 8.42
CA THR A 130 16.36 15.56 7.86
C THR A 130 16.37 15.23 6.36
N ILE A 131 17.39 15.69 5.62
CA ILE A 131 17.56 15.37 4.20
C ILE A 131 17.56 13.85 3.95
N SER A 132 18.19 13.08 4.84
CA SER A 132 18.22 11.62 4.74
C SER A 132 16.84 10.99 4.93
N GLN A 133 16.04 11.51 5.85
CA GLN A 133 14.65 11.09 6.08
C GLN A 133 13.77 11.46 4.90
N GLY A 134 13.92 12.66 4.36
CA GLY A 134 13.17 13.09 3.18
C GLY A 134 13.45 12.24 1.95
N ARG A 135 14.73 11.93 1.68
CA ARG A 135 15.11 11.01 0.58
C ARG A 135 14.50 9.61 0.79
N LEU A 136 14.53 9.11 2.02
CA LEU A 136 13.93 7.82 2.35
C LEU A 136 12.41 7.85 2.15
N LEU A 137 11.73 8.94 2.56
CA LEU A 137 10.30 9.12 2.36
C LEU A 137 9.91 9.06 0.88
N ILE A 138 10.66 9.73 -0.01
CA ILE A 138 10.40 9.67 -1.46
C ILE A 138 10.53 8.24 -1.99
N LYS A 139 11.57 7.50 -1.59
CA LYS A 139 11.72 6.08 -1.96
C LYS A 139 10.56 5.22 -1.46
N LEU A 140 10.10 5.45 -0.25
CA LEU A 140 8.97 4.72 0.32
C LEU A 140 7.66 5.04 -0.40
N ILE A 141 7.43 6.31 -0.75
CA ILE A 141 6.26 6.71 -1.55
C ILE A 141 6.30 6.02 -2.91
N ASP A 142 7.45 5.99 -3.58
CA ASP A 142 7.59 5.30 -4.87
C ASP A 142 7.27 3.80 -4.75
N ARG A 143 7.79 3.13 -3.71
CA ARG A 143 7.46 1.73 -3.41
C ARG A 143 5.97 1.50 -3.18
N GLU A 144 5.35 2.32 -2.33
CA GLU A 144 3.96 2.15 -1.90
C GLU A 144 2.94 2.47 -2.98
N VAL A 145 3.30 3.41 -3.85
CA VAL A 145 2.43 3.94 -4.90
C VAL A 145 2.54 3.13 -6.19
N GLY A 146 3.71 2.54 -6.46
CA GLY A 146 3.96 1.72 -7.64
C GLY A 146 3.94 2.49 -8.98
N LYS A 147 4.29 1.80 -10.08
CA LYS A 147 4.40 2.41 -11.42
C LYS A 147 3.13 3.07 -11.94
N THR A 148 1.95 2.56 -11.56
CA THR A 148 0.66 3.08 -12.03
C THR A 148 0.35 4.46 -11.45
N THR A 149 0.76 4.70 -10.22
CA THR A 149 0.53 5.97 -9.55
C THR A 149 1.59 7.01 -9.93
N TYR A 150 2.80 6.59 -10.35
CA TYR A 150 3.76 7.50 -10.98
C TYR A 150 3.18 8.17 -12.23
N ALA A 151 2.41 7.44 -13.05
CA ALA A 151 1.71 8.04 -14.20
C ALA A 151 0.71 9.12 -13.74
N VAL A 152 -0.07 8.84 -12.68
CA VAL A 152 -1.03 9.81 -12.13
C VAL A 152 -0.32 11.01 -11.52
N ILE A 153 0.73 10.80 -10.72
CA ILE A 153 1.53 11.89 -10.17
C ILE A 153 2.19 12.71 -11.30
N ARG A 154 2.65 12.07 -12.35
CA ARG A 154 3.20 12.75 -13.53
C ARG A 154 2.15 13.60 -14.24
N ASP A 155 0.94 13.09 -14.39
CA ASP A 155 -0.17 13.82 -15.02
C ASP A 155 -0.65 14.96 -14.10
N LEU A 156 -0.67 14.75 -12.79
CA LEU A 156 -0.88 15.79 -11.78
C LEU A 156 0.28 16.79 -11.69
N LYS A 157 1.51 16.39 -12.03
CA LYS A 157 2.70 17.25 -12.03
C LYS A 157 2.53 18.49 -12.90
N GLY A 158 1.77 18.40 -13.97
CA GLY A 158 1.40 19.56 -14.80
C GLY A 158 0.40 20.51 -14.12
N GLY A 159 -0.26 20.09 -13.04
CA GLY A 159 -1.24 20.88 -12.30
C GLY A 159 -0.71 21.52 -11.01
N PHE A 160 0.36 20.97 -10.41
CA PHE A 160 0.98 21.57 -9.24
C PHE A 160 1.86 22.77 -9.59
N SER A 161 1.90 23.75 -8.69
CA SER A 161 2.67 24.96 -8.91
C SER A 161 4.19 24.68 -8.87
N ALA A 162 4.96 25.52 -9.59
CA ALA A 162 6.43 25.48 -9.53
C ALA A 162 6.94 25.70 -8.10
N VAL A 163 6.24 26.52 -7.31
CA VAL A 163 6.57 26.80 -5.90
C VAL A 163 6.44 25.53 -5.05
N PHE A 164 5.41 24.72 -5.26
CA PHE A 164 5.26 23.44 -4.58
C PHE A 164 6.46 22.50 -4.87
N TRP A 165 6.83 22.36 -6.14
CA TRP A 165 7.98 21.52 -6.52
C TRP A 165 9.31 22.05 -6.01
N GLN A 166 9.49 23.38 -5.97
CA GLN A 166 10.68 23.99 -5.37
C GLN A 166 10.76 23.75 -3.86
N SER A 167 9.63 23.81 -3.16
CA SER A 167 9.58 23.51 -1.72
C SER A 167 9.97 22.07 -1.43
N LEU A 168 9.42 21.11 -2.19
CA LEU A 168 9.81 19.71 -2.11
C LEU A 168 11.30 19.49 -2.42
N ALA A 169 11.82 20.10 -3.49
CA ALA A 169 13.21 19.98 -3.86
C ALA A 169 14.14 20.58 -2.79
N ARG A 170 13.73 21.66 -2.12
CA ARG A 170 14.49 22.27 -1.01
C ARG A 170 14.54 21.36 0.20
N LEU A 171 13.45 20.70 0.54
CA LEU A 171 13.34 19.80 1.71
C LEU A 171 14.08 18.48 1.50
N PHE A 172 13.97 17.90 0.31
CA PHE A 172 14.40 16.53 0.03
C PHE A 172 15.65 16.45 -0.86
N GLY A 173 16.17 17.58 -1.34
CA GLY A 173 17.24 17.65 -2.32
C GLY A 173 16.73 17.50 -3.76
N SER A 174 17.62 17.74 -4.72
CA SER A 174 17.28 17.81 -6.16
C SER A 174 16.85 16.48 -6.79
N ASN A 175 17.02 15.35 -6.11
CA ASN A 175 16.82 14.02 -6.70
C ASN A 175 15.46 13.40 -6.32
N LEU A 176 14.37 14.00 -6.82
CA LEU A 176 13.00 13.47 -6.66
C LEU A 176 12.70 12.28 -7.60
N LYS A 177 13.64 11.89 -8.46
CA LYS A 177 13.50 10.79 -9.43
C LYS A 177 14.07 9.47 -8.93
N THR A 178 14.31 9.35 -7.63
CA THR A 178 14.87 8.12 -7.08
C THR A 178 13.79 7.05 -7.09
N GLU A 179 13.96 6.04 -7.93
CA GLU A 179 13.10 4.86 -7.98
C GLU A 179 13.47 3.88 -6.86
N PHE A 180 12.49 3.11 -6.41
CA PHE A 180 12.70 2.05 -5.42
C PHE A 180 13.04 0.73 -6.12
N GLU A 181 14.20 0.19 -5.82
CA GLU A 181 14.70 -1.06 -6.42
C GLU A 181 14.71 -2.20 -5.39
N ALA A 182 13.58 -2.90 -5.25
CA ALA A 182 13.41 -3.95 -4.24
C ALA A 182 14.45 -5.07 -4.31
N MET A 183 14.96 -5.40 -5.49
CA MET A 183 15.97 -6.45 -5.72
C MET A 183 17.38 -5.88 -5.98
N GLY A 184 17.50 -4.57 -6.07
CA GLY A 184 18.75 -3.82 -6.29
C GLY A 184 19.27 -3.16 -5.02
N ASP A 185 19.58 -1.88 -5.14
CA ASP A 185 20.18 -1.07 -4.08
C ASP A 185 19.32 -0.96 -2.82
N ASP A 186 17.99 -1.13 -2.94
CA ASP A 186 17.06 -1.01 -1.82
C ASP A 186 16.67 -2.36 -1.20
N LYS A 187 17.37 -3.45 -1.53
CA LYS A 187 17.08 -4.79 -0.98
C LYS A 187 17.05 -4.80 0.54
N LEU A 188 18.04 -4.18 1.19
CA LEU A 188 18.08 -4.05 2.65
C LEU A 188 16.88 -3.26 3.17
N LEU A 189 16.55 -2.16 2.52
CA LEU A 189 15.41 -1.32 2.90
C LEU A 189 14.10 -2.10 2.76
N ASN A 190 13.92 -2.86 1.68
CA ASN A 190 12.74 -3.70 1.47
C ASN A 190 12.59 -4.77 2.55
N GLU A 191 13.67 -5.42 2.96
CA GLU A 191 13.68 -6.38 4.08
C GLU A 191 13.26 -5.70 5.40
N LEU A 192 13.81 -4.52 5.69
CA LEU A 192 13.45 -3.75 6.88
C LEU A 192 11.99 -3.31 6.89
N ILE A 193 11.44 -2.97 5.74
CA ILE A 193 10.01 -2.62 5.61
C ILE A 193 9.15 -3.84 5.96
N MET A 194 9.46 -5.02 5.39
CA MET A 194 8.74 -6.26 5.74
C MET A 194 8.83 -6.58 7.23
N MET A 195 10.02 -6.41 7.84
CA MET A 195 10.18 -6.59 9.29
C MET A 195 9.33 -5.60 10.08
N TYR A 196 9.25 -4.35 9.64
CA TYR A 196 8.44 -3.31 10.27
C TYR A 196 6.94 -3.63 10.18
N GLU A 197 6.46 -4.01 9.01
CA GLU A 197 5.07 -4.38 8.75
C GLU A 197 4.61 -5.60 9.56
N LEU A 198 5.53 -6.53 9.82
CA LEU A 198 5.30 -7.73 10.64
C LEU A 198 5.55 -7.51 12.13
N GLY A 199 5.91 -6.30 12.55
CA GLY A 199 6.22 -6.00 13.96
C GLY A 199 7.50 -6.66 14.49
N ALA A 200 8.41 -7.06 13.60
CA ALA A 200 9.67 -7.73 13.92
C ALA A 200 10.88 -6.77 14.05
N LEU A 201 10.64 -5.43 13.98
CA LEU A 201 11.69 -4.41 13.94
C LEU A 201 11.73 -3.56 15.21
#